data_ff2331438fe6fe2734281788077dcbaf
#
_entry.id   ff2331438fe6fe2734281788077dcbaf
#
_cell.length_a   1.000
_cell.length_b   1.000
_cell.length_c   1.000
_cell.angle_alpha   90.00
_cell.angle_beta   90.00
_cell.angle_gamma   90.00
#
_symmetry.space_group_name_H-M   'P 1'
#
loop_
_entity.id
_entity.type
_entity.pdbx_description
1 polymer ?
#
loop_
_entity_poly.entity_id
_entity_poly.type
_entity_poly.pdbx_seq_one_letter_code
_entity_poly.pdbx_strand_id
1 'polypeptide(L)'
;MNWGLVMQDICNVRCDAIVNAANKIMLGGAGVDGDIHHAAGPELVRYIENNVPTIGVSEADEAVPIRCDVGMAVTTPSFGLQPVCKAIIHTVGPVWTGGRKGEAKKLAKCYWSCLDEAKARGFKSIAFPCISAGCYRFPTNLAADIAVRSVCSWFKRNPDSDIKVIFVTYTVADNEAYENIMPYYTGK
;
A
#
# COMPACT_ATOMS: atom_id res chain seq x y z
N MET A 1 -7.31 12.04 -14.61
CA MET A 1 -6.92 11.11 -13.53
C MET A 1 -8.13 10.92 -12.62
N ASN A 2 -8.40 9.68 -12.24
CA ASN A 2 -9.56 9.34 -11.41
C ASN A 2 -9.06 8.93 -10.00
N TRP A 3 -9.03 9.88 -9.08
CA TRP A 3 -8.65 9.65 -7.69
C TRP A 3 -9.56 10.34 -6.69
N GLY A 4 -9.54 9.88 -5.44
CA GLY A 4 -10.27 10.45 -4.31
C GLY A 4 -9.46 10.35 -3.03
N LEU A 5 -9.87 11.13 -2.03
CA LEU A 5 -9.36 11.09 -0.66
C LEU A 5 -10.52 10.81 0.28
N VAL A 6 -10.34 9.89 1.21
CA VAL A 6 -11.31 9.59 2.25
C VAL A 6 -10.59 9.37 3.59
N MET A 7 -11.18 9.84 4.68
CA MET A 7 -10.67 9.61 6.03
C MET A 7 -11.54 8.58 6.73
N GLN A 8 -11.07 7.32 6.74
CA GLN A 8 -11.76 6.20 7.39
C GLN A 8 -10.85 4.98 7.53
N ASP A 9 -11.33 3.91 8.13
CA ASP A 9 -10.68 2.62 8.11
C ASP A 9 -10.70 2.02 6.70
N ILE A 10 -9.52 1.64 6.18
CA ILE A 10 -9.37 1.06 4.84
C ILE A 10 -10.15 -0.25 4.67
N CYS A 11 -10.38 -1.00 5.76
CA CYS A 11 -11.18 -2.21 5.76
C CYS A 11 -12.67 -1.96 5.46
N ASN A 12 -13.10 -0.70 5.42
CA ASN A 12 -14.47 -0.29 5.06
C ASN A 12 -14.56 0.37 3.67
N VAL A 13 -13.44 0.51 2.95
CA VAL A 13 -13.40 1.17 1.63
C VAL A 13 -13.75 0.19 0.53
N ARG A 14 -14.94 0.32 -0.06
CA ARG A 14 -15.37 -0.54 -1.18
C ARG A 14 -14.58 -0.24 -2.45
N CYS A 15 -13.80 -1.22 -2.90
CA CYS A 15 -13.00 -1.16 -4.12
C CYS A 15 -12.62 -2.56 -4.59
N ASP A 16 -11.92 -2.68 -5.72
CA ASP A 16 -11.46 -4.00 -6.18
C ASP A 16 -10.29 -4.52 -5.36
N ALA A 17 -9.36 -3.65 -4.97
CA ALA A 17 -8.23 -4.04 -4.13
C ALA A 17 -7.91 -2.96 -3.09
N ILE A 18 -7.62 -3.38 -1.86
CA ILE A 18 -7.01 -2.54 -0.84
C ILE A 18 -5.52 -2.85 -0.77
N VAL A 19 -4.71 -1.83 -0.46
CA VAL A 19 -3.27 -2.01 -0.25
C VAL A 19 -3.00 -2.17 1.24
N ASN A 20 -2.20 -3.18 1.57
CA ASN A 20 -1.67 -3.40 2.90
C ASN A 20 -0.22 -2.90 2.99
N ALA A 21 0.05 -2.02 3.95
CA ALA A 21 1.40 -1.61 4.32
C ALA A 21 2.03 -2.68 5.23
N ALA A 22 2.43 -3.79 4.60
CA ALA A 22 2.94 -4.99 5.26
C ALA A 22 4.40 -4.85 5.73
N ASN A 23 4.82 -5.79 6.55
CA ASN A 23 6.23 -6.07 6.79
C ASN A 23 6.74 -7.16 5.82
N LYS A 24 8.06 -7.44 5.83
CA LYS A 24 8.68 -8.36 4.88
C LYS A 24 8.21 -9.82 5.00
N ILE A 25 7.76 -10.25 6.18
CA ILE A 25 7.27 -11.62 6.41
C ILE A 25 5.81 -11.81 5.99
N MET A 26 5.04 -10.73 5.90
CA MET A 26 3.62 -10.70 5.51
C MET A 26 2.66 -11.46 6.44
N LEU A 27 3.03 -11.72 7.67
CA LEU A 27 2.20 -12.49 8.62
C LEU A 27 1.45 -11.61 9.64
N GLY A 28 1.25 -10.34 9.30
CA GLY A 28 0.61 -9.36 10.17
C GLY A 28 1.61 -8.59 11.03
N GLY A 29 1.10 -7.52 11.64
CA GLY A 29 1.89 -6.61 12.45
C GLY A 29 0.99 -5.64 13.21
N ALA A 30 1.47 -4.40 13.41
CA ALA A 30 0.71 -3.34 14.05
C ALA A 30 0.11 -2.36 13.03
N GLY A 31 -0.84 -1.53 13.48
CA GLY A 31 -1.52 -0.53 12.66
C GLY A 31 -2.33 -1.18 11.54
N VAL A 32 -2.36 -0.55 10.37
CA VAL A 32 -3.15 -1.00 9.23
C VAL A 32 -2.89 -2.46 8.82
N ASP A 33 -1.65 -2.96 8.98
CA ASP A 33 -1.32 -4.36 8.71
C ASP A 33 -2.06 -5.30 9.67
N GLY A 34 -2.09 -4.97 10.96
CA GLY A 34 -2.85 -5.72 11.96
C GLY A 34 -4.35 -5.68 11.72
N ASP A 35 -4.90 -4.50 11.40
CA ASP A 35 -6.32 -4.31 11.16
C ASP A 35 -6.80 -5.11 9.93
N ILE A 36 -6.03 -5.08 8.83
CA ILE A 36 -6.33 -5.86 7.63
C ILE A 36 -6.25 -7.37 7.90
N HIS A 37 -5.22 -7.84 8.62
CA HIS A 37 -5.10 -9.25 8.98
C HIS A 37 -6.25 -9.70 9.90
N HIS A 38 -6.66 -8.87 10.85
CA HIS A 38 -7.80 -9.16 11.72
C HIS A 38 -9.10 -9.26 10.91
N ALA A 39 -9.36 -8.30 10.02
CA ALA A 39 -10.57 -8.26 9.20
C ALA A 39 -10.61 -9.38 8.13
N ALA A 40 -9.48 -9.74 7.54
CA ALA A 40 -9.37 -10.83 6.58
C ALA A 40 -9.51 -12.21 7.25
N GLY A 41 -9.15 -12.31 8.52
CA GLY A 41 -9.20 -13.56 9.29
C GLY A 41 -7.96 -14.46 9.11
N PRO A 42 -7.93 -15.59 9.84
CA PRO A 42 -6.76 -16.48 9.90
C PRO A 42 -6.43 -17.16 8.56
N GLU A 43 -7.39 -17.20 7.64
CA GLU A 43 -7.20 -17.76 6.29
C GLU A 43 -6.13 -16.99 5.51
N LEU A 44 -6.00 -15.69 5.74
CA LEU A 44 -4.98 -14.86 5.07
C LEU A 44 -3.58 -15.34 5.43
N VAL A 45 -3.29 -15.54 6.71
CA VAL A 45 -1.99 -16.05 7.18
C VAL A 45 -1.71 -17.44 6.59
N ARG A 46 -2.68 -18.36 6.67
CA ARG A 46 -2.53 -19.73 6.10
C ARG A 46 -2.26 -19.69 4.61
N TYR A 47 -2.95 -18.81 3.88
CA TYR A 47 -2.73 -18.65 2.45
C TYR A 47 -1.32 -18.15 2.15
N ILE A 48 -0.85 -17.13 2.86
CA ILE A 48 0.48 -16.55 2.68
C ILE A 48 1.55 -17.61 2.93
N GLU A 49 1.45 -18.36 4.04
CA GLU A 49 2.41 -19.41 4.38
C GLU A 49 2.51 -20.50 3.32
N ASN A 50 1.39 -20.89 2.73
CA ASN A 50 1.31 -22.01 1.79
C ASN A 50 1.51 -21.62 0.31
N ASN A 51 1.25 -20.36 -0.06
CA ASN A 51 1.16 -19.95 -1.47
C ASN A 51 2.10 -18.80 -1.85
N VAL A 52 2.58 -18.01 -0.89
CA VAL A 52 3.51 -16.92 -1.18
C VAL A 52 4.94 -17.42 -0.98
N PRO A 53 5.76 -17.49 -2.05
CA PRO A 53 7.10 -18.02 -1.95
C PRO A 53 7.99 -17.17 -1.05
N THR A 54 8.89 -17.82 -0.33
CA THR A 54 10.00 -17.17 0.35
C THR A 54 11.03 -16.75 -0.69
N ILE A 55 11.40 -15.47 -0.69
CA ILE A 55 12.38 -14.88 -1.61
C ILE A 55 13.76 -14.67 -0.95
N GLY A 56 13.86 -14.91 0.34
CA GLY A 56 15.07 -14.77 1.13
C GLY A 56 14.80 -14.97 2.61
N VAL A 57 15.82 -14.73 3.42
CA VAL A 57 15.75 -14.74 4.89
C VAL A 57 16.21 -13.41 5.46
N SER A 58 15.79 -13.10 6.68
CA SER A 58 16.18 -11.86 7.35
C SER A 58 17.69 -11.87 7.66
N GLU A 59 18.37 -10.72 7.44
CA GLU A 59 19.76 -10.54 7.84
C GLU A 59 19.97 -10.61 9.37
N ALA A 60 18.91 -10.31 10.14
CA ALA A 60 18.96 -10.34 11.60
C ALA A 60 18.69 -11.73 12.18
N ASP A 61 17.95 -12.56 11.47
CA ASP A 61 17.60 -13.92 11.88
C ASP A 61 17.28 -14.77 10.64
N GLU A 62 18.14 -15.70 10.31
CA GLU A 62 18.01 -16.59 9.14
C GLU A 62 16.78 -17.53 9.22
N ALA A 63 16.16 -17.69 10.39
CA ALA A 63 14.93 -18.44 10.53
C ALA A 63 13.68 -17.65 10.07
N VAL A 64 13.81 -16.33 9.87
CA VAL A 64 12.69 -15.46 9.50
C VAL A 64 12.60 -15.32 7.97
N PRO A 65 11.56 -15.89 7.32
CA PRO A 65 11.41 -15.84 5.88
C PRO A 65 11.01 -14.44 5.41
N ILE A 66 11.59 -13.99 4.31
CA ILE A 66 11.17 -12.79 3.58
C ILE A 66 10.29 -13.22 2.41
N ARG A 67 9.06 -12.69 2.33
CA ARG A 67 8.10 -12.96 1.24
C ARG A 67 7.85 -11.75 0.35
N CYS A 68 8.05 -10.55 0.88
CA CYS A 68 7.93 -9.30 0.12
C CYS A 68 9.06 -8.36 0.54
N ASP A 69 9.86 -7.88 -0.40
CA ASP A 69 10.92 -6.90 -0.08
C ASP A 69 10.42 -5.46 -0.30
N VAL A 70 11.19 -4.49 0.20
CA VAL A 70 10.85 -3.07 0.15
C VAL A 70 10.62 -2.62 -1.30
N GLY A 71 9.45 -2.04 -1.56
CA GLY A 71 9.05 -1.59 -2.89
C GLY A 71 8.45 -2.65 -3.80
N MET A 72 8.37 -3.91 -3.35
CA MET A 72 7.63 -4.97 -4.07
C MET A 72 6.15 -4.94 -3.73
N ALA A 73 5.36 -5.65 -4.53
CA ALA A 73 3.95 -5.90 -4.27
C ALA A 73 3.61 -7.38 -4.47
N VAL A 74 2.78 -7.92 -3.58
CA VAL A 74 2.28 -9.31 -3.63
C VAL A 74 0.77 -9.29 -3.41
N THR A 75 0.01 -9.94 -4.28
CA THR A 75 -1.46 -9.96 -4.19
C THR A 75 -1.96 -11.27 -3.62
N THR A 76 -2.90 -11.18 -2.67
CA THR A 76 -3.62 -12.31 -2.09
C THR A 76 -5.13 -12.15 -2.24
N PRO A 77 -5.92 -13.23 -2.11
CA PRO A 77 -7.35 -13.11 -1.87
C PRO A 77 -7.65 -12.31 -0.60
N SER A 78 -8.85 -11.76 -0.50
CA SER A 78 -9.26 -10.88 0.61
C SER A 78 -10.00 -11.60 1.75
N PHE A 79 -10.38 -12.86 1.57
CA PHE A 79 -11.03 -13.71 2.58
C PHE A 79 -12.21 -13.00 3.30
N GLY A 80 -12.14 -12.75 4.61
CA GLY A 80 -13.18 -12.06 5.36
C GLY A 80 -13.52 -10.64 4.86
N LEU A 81 -12.63 -10.04 4.06
CA LEU A 81 -12.85 -8.73 3.42
C LEU A 81 -13.56 -8.83 2.05
N GLN A 82 -13.97 -10.02 1.59
CA GLN A 82 -14.66 -10.18 0.29
C GLN A 82 -15.89 -9.26 0.08
N PRO A 83 -16.69 -8.91 1.10
CA PRO A 83 -17.77 -7.93 0.92
C PRO A 83 -17.30 -6.52 0.60
N VAL A 84 -16.02 -6.21 0.86
CA VAL A 84 -15.41 -4.88 0.71
C VAL A 84 -14.50 -4.82 -0.51
N CYS A 85 -13.64 -5.82 -0.69
CA CYS A 85 -12.69 -5.88 -1.80
C CYS A 85 -12.47 -7.30 -2.28
N LYS A 86 -11.99 -7.46 -3.52
CA LYS A 86 -11.70 -8.76 -4.15
C LYS A 86 -10.33 -9.30 -3.73
N ALA A 87 -9.38 -8.40 -3.45
CA ALA A 87 -8.00 -8.74 -3.19
C ALA A 87 -7.33 -7.75 -2.22
N ILE A 88 -6.26 -8.22 -1.58
CA ILE A 88 -5.33 -7.41 -0.82
C ILE A 88 -3.99 -7.39 -1.58
N ILE A 89 -3.45 -6.20 -1.84
CA ILE A 89 -2.12 -6.02 -2.42
C ILE A 89 -1.17 -5.60 -1.30
N HIS A 90 -0.30 -6.50 -0.89
CA HIS A 90 0.68 -6.26 0.16
C HIS A 90 1.92 -5.59 -0.44
N THR A 91 2.39 -4.51 0.18
CA THR A 91 3.65 -3.86 -0.18
C THR A 91 4.43 -3.47 1.07
N VAL A 92 5.75 -3.49 1.00
CA VAL A 92 6.61 -3.15 2.13
C VAL A 92 7.22 -1.77 1.89
N GLY A 93 6.78 -0.81 2.69
CA GLY A 93 7.36 0.53 2.67
C GLY A 93 8.73 0.59 3.34
N PRO A 94 9.55 1.62 3.04
CA PRO A 94 10.82 1.82 3.72
C PRO A 94 10.62 2.37 5.14
N VAL A 95 11.48 1.96 6.08
CA VAL A 95 11.66 2.64 7.36
C VAL A 95 12.42 3.94 7.12
N TRP A 96 11.93 5.05 7.68
CA TRP A 96 12.61 6.33 7.57
C TRP A 96 13.88 6.39 8.42
N THR A 97 15.01 6.70 7.80
CA THR A 97 16.32 6.83 8.45
C THR A 97 17.02 8.14 8.08
N GLY A 98 16.23 9.19 7.78
CA GLY A 98 16.74 10.53 7.48
C GLY A 98 16.84 10.88 6.00
N GLY A 99 16.28 10.08 5.10
CA GLY A 99 16.16 10.39 3.66
C GLY A 99 17.41 10.15 2.82
N ARG A 100 18.49 9.59 3.41
CA ARG A 100 19.78 9.41 2.73
C ARG A 100 20.00 8.01 2.15
N LYS A 101 19.07 7.07 2.44
CA LYS A 101 19.15 5.67 1.98
C LYS A 101 18.18 5.35 0.84
N GLY A 102 17.76 6.39 0.10
CA GLY A 102 16.87 6.27 -1.04
C GLY A 102 15.43 5.96 -0.66
N GLU A 103 15.01 6.28 0.57
CA GLU A 103 13.69 5.96 1.10
C GLU A 103 12.57 6.54 0.23
N ALA A 104 12.75 7.76 -0.29
CA ALA A 104 11.78 8.39 -1.19
C ALA A 104 11.55 7.56 -2.48
N LYS A 105 12.63 7.04 -3.08
CA LYS A 105 12.54 6.18 -4.27
C LYS A 105 11.89 4.84 -3.95
N LYS A 106 12.21 4.26 -2.79
CA LYS A 106 11.63 3.00 -2.33
C LYS A 106 10.12 3.15 -2.05
N LEU A 107 9.70 4.26 -1.42
CA LEU A 107 8.29 4.55 -1.19
C LEU A 107 7.53 4.75 -2.52
N ALA A 108 8.09 5.52 -3.45
CA ALA A 108 7.51 5.68 -4.78
C ALA A 108 7.33 4.33 -5.50
N LYS A 109 8.30 3.42 -5.38
CA LYS A 109 8.23 2.08 -5.96
C LYS A 109 7.07 1.26 -5.39
N CYS A 110 6.71 1.41 -4.09
CA CYS A 110 5.54 0.74 -3.51
C CYS A 110 4.25 1.08 -4.27
N TYR A 111 4.00 2.37 -4.51
CA TYR A 111 2.81 2.82 -5.26
C TYR A 111 2.80 2.28 -6.69
N TRP A 112 3.95 2.33 -7.37
CA TRP A 112 4.09 1.82 -8.74
C TRP A 112 3.83 0.32 -8.80
N SER A 113 4.47 -0.48 -7.95
CA SER A 113 4.30 -1.93 -7.94
C SER A 113 2.86 -2.34 -7.64
N CYS A 114 2.18 -1.63 -6.71
CA CYS A 114 0.77 -1.89 -6.42
C CYS A 114 -0.15 -1.55 -7.61
N LEU A 115 0.11 -0.46 -8.31
CA LEU A 115 -0.67 -0.08 -9.48
C LEU A 115 -0.43 -1.03 -10.66
N ASP A 116 0.80 -1.51 -10.85
CA ASP A 116 1.13 -2.52 -11.87
C ASP A 116 0.42 -3.86 -11.57
N GLU A 117 0.40 -4.30 -10.30
CA GLU A 117 -0.37 -5.47 -9.85
C GLU A 117 -1.87 -5.29 -10.10
N ALA A 118 -2.44 -4.13 -9.75
CA ALA A 118 -3.85 -3.84 -9.98
C ALA A 118 -4.19 -3.87 -11.48
N LYS A 119 -3.35 -3.26 -12.33
CA LYS A 119 -3.51 -3.25 -13.77
C LYS A 119 -3.42 -4.65 -14.37
N ALA A 120 -2.42 -5.43 -13.97
CA ALA A 120 -2.21 -6.80 -14.47
C ALA A 120 -3.40 -7.72 -14.14
N ARG A 121 -4.11 -7.45 -13.04
CA ARG A 121 -5.31 -8.20 -12.62
C ARG A 121 -6.61 -7.64 -13.15
N GLY A 122 -6.58 -6.55 -13.91
CA GLY A 122 -7.77 -5.91 -14.47
C GLY A 122 -8.64 -5.19 -13.41
N PHE A 123 -8.10 -4.85 -12.25
CA PHE A 123 -8.82 -4.11 -11.23
C PHE A 123 -9.13 -2.69 -11.70
N LYS A 124 -10.32 -2.21 -11.37
CA LYS A 124 -10.82 -0.89 -11.73
C LYS A 124 -10.73 0.13 -10.60
N SER A 125 -10.43 -0.33 -9.39
CA SER A 125 -10.24 0.53 -8.22
C SER A 125 -9.23 -0.06 -7.24
N ILE A 126 -8.42 0.82 -6.65
CA ILE A 126 -7.42 0.49 -5.64
C ILE A 126 -7.41 1.54 -4.54
N ALA A 127 -7.37 1.10 -3.28
CA ALA A 127 -7.28 1.98 -2.12
C ALA A 127 -5.91 1.86 -1.45
N PHE A 128 -5.27 2.99 -1.20
CA PHE A 128 -3.95 3.07 -0.56
C PHE A 128 -4.03 3.66 0.83
N PRO A 129 -3.43 3.04 1.85
CA PRO A 129 -3.18 3.68 3.14
C PRO A 129 -1.99 4.64 3.04
N CYS A 130 -1.69 5.36 4.13
CA CYS A 130 -0.49 6.19 4.25
C CYS A 130 0.76 5.33 4.47
N ILE A 131 1.31 4.76 3.39
CA ILE A 131 2.43 3.82 3.44
C ILE A 131 3.64 4.46 4.14
N SER A 132 4.24 3.77 5.10
CA SER A 132 5.40 4.18 5.91
C SER A 132 5.16 5.35 6.88
N ALA A 133 4.02 6.05 6.86
CA ALA A 133 3.78 7.24 7.70
C ALA A 133 3.54 6.91 9.20
N GLY A 134 3.15 5.67 9.52
CA GLY A 134 2.96 5.19 10.89
C GLY A 134 4.26 4.75 11.57
N CYS A 135 4.34 3.48 11.98
CA CYS A 135 5.48 2.90 12.70
C CYS A 135 6.83 3.08 12.01
N TYR A 136 6.86 3.21 10.68
CA TYR A 136 8.08 3.44 9.90
C TYR A 136 8.52 4.90 9.86
N ARG A 137 7.78 5.81 10.52
CA ARG A 137 8.15 7.21 10.79
C ARG A 137 8.55 8.04 9.59
N PHE A 138 8.05 7.72 8.41
CA PHE A 138 8.26 8.58 7.24
C PHE A 138 7.54 9.92 7.47
N PRO A 139 8.16 11.09 7.22
CA PRO A 139 7.51 12.39 7.40
C PRO A 139 6.22 12.48 6.59
N THR A 140 5.07 12.73 7.25
CA THR A 140 3.73 12.60 6.67
C THR A 140 3.55 13.44 5.41
N ASN A 141 3.94 14.72 5.42
CA ASN A 141 3.83 15.59 4.25
C ASN A 141 4.67 15.10 3.06
N LEU A 142 5.88 14.60 3.34
CA LEU A 142 6.75 14.04 2.29
C LEU A 142 6.20 12.71 1.75
N ALA A 143 5.63 11.88 2.62
CA ALA A 143 4.99 10.63 2.21
C ALA A 143 3.77 10.90 1.32
N ALA A 144 2.92 11.87 1.68
CA ALA A 144 1.77 12.29 0.88
C ALA A 144 2.19 12.83 -0.50
N ASP A 145 3.21 13.70 -0.56
CA ASP A 145 3.74 14.20 -1.84
C ASP A 145 4.25 13.07 -2.73
N ILE A 146 5.03 12.15 -2.17
CA ILE A 146 5.54 10.99 -2.91
C ILE A 146 4.41 10.11 -3.40
N ALA A 147 3.37 9.86 -2.58
CA ALA A 147 2.21 9.07 -2.94
C ALA A 147 1.49 9.66 -4.16
N VAL A 148 1.07 10.93 -4.05
CA VAL A 148 0.32 11.62 -5.11
C VAL A 148 1.15 11.74 -6.37
N ARG A 149 2.40 12.16 -6.27
CA ARG A 149 3.33 12.28 -7.41
C ARG A 149 3.57 10.94 -8.11
N SER A 150 3.71 9.86 -7.33
CA SER A 150 3.92 8.51 -7.89
C SER A 150 2.71 8.04 -8.69
N VAL A 151 1.51 8.22 -8.16
CA VAL A 151 0.27 7.91 -8.85
C VAL A 151 0.12 8.73 -10.12
N CYS A 152 0.36 10.04 -10.07
CA CYS A 152 0.35 10.90 -11.27
C CYS A 152 1.33 10.44 -12.34
N SER A 153 2.56 10.14 -11.91
CA SER A 153 3.61 9.71 -12.84
C SER A 153 3.28 8.35 -13.47
N TRP A 154 2.66 7.46 -12.69
CA TRP A 154 2.22 6.17 -13.20
C TRP A 154 1.12 6.33 -14.27
N PHE A 155 0.10 7.17 -14.05
CA PHE A 155 -0.93 7.45 -15.04
C PHE A 155 -0.39 8.09 -16.31
N LYS A 156 0.62 8.96 -16.21
CA LYS A 156 1.29 9.54 -17.39
C LYS A 156 1.94 8.47 -18.28
N ARG A 157 2.43 7.37 -17.68
CA ARG A 157 2.98 6.22 -18.42
C ARG A 157 1.94 5.18 -18.80
N ASN A 158 0.75 5.25 -18.23
CA ASN A 158 -0.36 4.34 -18.48
C ASN A 158 -1.62 5.14 -18.85
N PRO A 159 -1.62 5.90 -19.97
CA PRO A 159 -2.70 6.81 -20.32
C PRO A 159 -4.04 6.11 -20.56
N ASP A 160 -4.01 4.84 -20.94
CA ASP A 160 -5.20 4.02 -21.20
C ASP A 160 -5.79 3.38 -19.93
N SER A 161 -5.16 3.60 -18.76
CA SER A 161 -5.65 3.05 -17.50
C SER A 161 -6.80 3.88 -16.94
N ASP A 162 -7.91 3.21 -16.64
CA ASP A 162 -9.12 3.78 -16.03
C ASP A 162 -9.24 3.48 -14.53
N ILE A 163 -8.18 2.95 -13.92
CA ILE A 163 -8.16 2.61 -12.50
C ILE A 163 -8.49 3.84 -11.64
N LYS A 164 -9.49 3.70 -10.75
CA LYS A 164 -9.76 4.69 -9.71
C LYS A 164 -8.84 4.46 -8.52
N VAL A 165 -8.06 5.48 -8.15
CA VAL A 165 -7.21 5.46 -6.96
C VAL A 165 -7.91 6.16 -5.80
N ILE A 166 -7.93 5.54 -4.63
CA ILE A 166 -8.50 6.10 -3.40
C ILE A 166 -7.36 6.19 -2.37
N PHE A 167 -6.98 7.39 -1.99
CA PHE A 167 -6.10 7.60 -0.85
C PHE A 167 -6.94 7.54 0.42
N VAL A 168 -6.53 6.71 1.36
CA VAL A 168 -7.24 6.47 2.61
C VAL A 168 -6.36 6.92 3.76
N THR A 169 -6.82 7.92 4.48
CA THR A 169 -6.16 8.45 5.67
C THR A 169 -6.90 7.98 6.91
N TYR A 170 -6.19 7.88 8.02
CA TYR A 170 -6.78 7.47 9.28
C TYR A 170 -6.75 8.58 10.33
N THR A 171 -5.72 9.43 10.30
CA THR A 171 -5.58 10.58 11.21
C THR A 171 -5.89 11.90 10.50
N VAL A 172 -6.27 12.92 11.28
CA VAL A 172 -6.46 14.27 10.76
C VAL A 172 -5.17 14.80 10.12
N ALA A 173 -4.01 14.56 10.74
CA ALA A 173 -2.73 15.01 10.22
C ALA A 173 -2.39 14.38 8.86
N ASP A 174 -2.70 13.09 8.68
CA ASP A 174 -2.52 12.45 7.38
C ASP A 174 -3.48 13.05 6.33
N ASN A 175 -4.74 13.29 6.71
CA ASN A 175 -5.73 13.86 5.81
C ASN A 175 -5.32 15.27 5.34
N GLU A 176 -4.95 16.14 6.26
CA GLU A 176 -4.46 17.49 5.96
C GLU A 176 -3.24 17.47 5.03
N ALA A 177 -2.31 16.52 5.22
CA ALA A 177 -1.15 16.38 4.34
C ALA A 177 -1.56 16.08 2.89
N TYR A 178 -2.53 15.20 2.67
CA TYR A 178 -3.05 14.91 1.33
C TYR A 178 -3.88 16.06 0.76
N GLU A 179 -4.76 16.68 1.55
CA GLU A 179 -5.54 17.86 1.13
C GLU A 179 -4.66 19.01 0.66
N ASN A 180 -3.53 19.23 1.34
CA ASN A 180 -2.58 20.28 0.97
C ASN A 180 -1.80 19.96 -0.31
N ILE A 181 -1.53 18.68 -0.60
CA ILE A 181 -0.69 18.26 -1.73
C ILE A 181 -1.49 18.00 -3.01
N MET A 182 -2.65 17.40 -2.92
CA MET A 182 -3.43 16.96 -4.09
C MET A 182 -3.76 18.09 -5.08
N PRO A 183 -4.08 19.33 -4.65
CA PRO A 183 -4.37 20.44 -5.58
C PRO A 183 -3.23 20.76 -6.56
N TYR A 184 -1.96 20.57 -6.16
CA TYR A 184 -0.81 20.80 -7.03
C TYR A 184 -0.72 19.82 -8.22
N TYR A 185 -1.42 18.69 -8.13
CA TYR A 185 -1.39 17.64 -9.13
C TYR A 185 -2.71 17.47 -9.89
N THR A 186 -3.78 18.14 -9.47
CA THR A 186 -5.09 18.05 -10.14
C THR A 186 -5.22 18.95 -11.35
N GLY A 187 -4.22 19.78 -11.67
CA GLY A 187 -4.22 20.69 -12.83
C GLY A 187 -5.49 21.52 -12.91
N LYS A 188 -5.54 22.64 -12.15
CA LYS A 188 -6.43 23.76 -12.51
C LYS A 188 -5.74 24.62 -13.52
#